data_ab0cd1c4a775ae5a84e1eb7cb59b9c89
#
_entry.id   ab0cd1c4a775ae5a84e1eb7cb59b9c89
#
_cell.length_a   1.000
_cell.length_b   1.000
_cell.length_c   1.000
_cell.angle_alpha   90.00
_cell.angle_beta   90.00
_cell.angle_gamma   90.00
#
_symmetry.space_group_name_H-M   'P 1'
#
loop_
_entity.id
_entity.type
_entity.pdbx_description
1 polymer ?
#
loop_
_entity_poly.entity_id
_entity_poly.type
_entity_poly.pdbx_seq_one_letter_code
_entity_poly.pdbx_strand_id
1 'polypeptide(L)'
;AGRAASCVIFVVDASGSMGSRGRMTASKGAVLSLLLDAYVKRDRVCLIGFRRDRAEVLVPVTSSVEVAQHGLAELPVGGRTPLSAGLIKACEVVRPLLLKDPGLRPLLILVTDGRGNVSLDGRPNSQATDEAIRVATKLGVDTRLSWVVIDTEDPRGIQLSRARDIATALGGPCLRIDDLRADDLVNVVS
;
A
#
# COMPACT_ATOMS: atom_id res chain seq x y z
N ALA A 1 -15.82 -13.85 19.91
CA ALA A 1 -15.71 -14.51 18.65
C ALA A 1 -14.29 -14.47 18.13
N GLY A 2 -13.84 -15.53 17.52
CA GLY A 2 -12.55 -15.60 16.89
C GLY A 2 -12.43 -14.54 15.79
N ARG A 3 -11.24 -14.03 15.58
CA ARG A 3 -10.91 -13.13 14.50
C ARG A 3 -10.99 -13.89 13.16
N ALA A 4 -11.63 -13.33 12.17
CA ALA A 4 -11.63 -13.91 10.83
C ALA A 4 -10.18 -13.93 10.29
N ALA A 5 -9.82 -14.98 9.55
CA ALA A 5 -8.54 -15.06 8.89
C ALA A 5 -8.39 -13.87 7.92
N SER A 6 -7.26 -13.24 7.95
CA SER A 6 -6.99 -12.07 7.14
C SER A 6 -5.82 -12.30 6.19
N CYS A 7 -5.82 -11.51 5.16
CA CYS A 7 -4.67 -11.34 4.28
C CYS A 7 -4.32 -9.86 4.27
N VAL A 8 -3.08 -9.54 4.54
CA VAL A 8 -2.59 -8.16 4.53
C VAL A 8 -1.79 -7.95 3.24
N ILE A 9 -2.25 -7.01 2.43
CA ILE A 9 -1.62 -6.69 1.15
C ILE A 9 -0.97 -5.32 1.26
N PHE A 10 0.35 -5.29 1.15
CA PHE A 10 1.13 -4.07 1.16
C PHE A 10 1.30 -3.58 -0.28
N VAL A 11 0.96 -2.33 -0.52
CA VAL A 11 1.08 -1.66 -1.82
C VAL A 11 2.00 -0.46 -1.62
N VAL A 12 3.25 -0.59 -2.05
CA VAL A 12 4.32 0.32 -1.64
C VAL A 12 4.84 1.12 -2.84
N ASP A 13 4.85 2.43 -2.70
CA ASP A 13 5.53 3.32 -3.63
C ASP A 13 7.03 3.05 -3.60
N ALA A 14 7.57 2.62 -4.73
CA ALA A 14 8.99 2.36 -4.91
C ALA A 14 9.61 3.29 -5.98
N SER A 15 9.00 4.43 -6.22
CA SER A 15 9.50 5.45 -7.17
C SER A 15 10.77 6.13 -6.65
N GLY A 16 11.43 6.89 -7.53
CA GLY A 16 12.70 7.56 -7.22
C GLY A 16 12.61 8.56 -6.06
N SER A 17 11.47 9.22 -5.87
CA SER A 17 11.26 10.15 -4.76
C SER A 17 11.36 9.47 -3.39
N MET A 18 11.11 8.17 -3.31
CA MET A 18 11.23 7.39 -2.08
C MET A 18 12.68 7.16 -1.65
N GLY A 19 13.65 7.33 -2.55
CA GLY A 19 15.07 7.24 -2.23
C GLY A 19 15.63 8.44 -1.48
N SER A 20 14.87 9.53 -1.38
CA SER A 20 15.33 10.77 -0.76
C SER A 20 14.89 10.87 0.70
N ARG A 21 15.70 11.56 1.52
CA ARG A 21 15.38 11.96 2.91
C ARG A 21 14.89 10.81 3.80
N GLY A 22 15.36 9.58 3.56
CA GLY A 22 15.00 8.43 4.37
C GLY A 22 13.56 7.92 4.18
N ARG A 23 12.85 8.36 3.14
CA ARG A 23 11.46 7.93 2.90
C ARG A 23 11.34 6.42 2.75
N MET A 24 12.21 5.80 1.96
CA MET A 24 12.19 4.35 1.77
C MET A 24 12.56 3.61 3.06
N THR A 25 13.54 4.08 3.81
CA THR A 25 13.91 3.49 5.11
C THR A 25 12.72 3.52 6.08
N ALA A 26 12.04 4.66 6.18
CA ALA A 26 10.85 4.80 7.02
C ALA A 26 9.71 3.88 6.55
N SER A 27 9.49 3.79 5.24
CA SER A 27 8.46 2.92 4.65
C SER A 27 8.75 1.45 4.92
N LYS A 28 10.00 1.02 4.72
CA LYS A 28 10.40 -0.37 5.01
C LYS A 28 10.25 -0.69 6.50
N GLY A 29 10.58 0.25 7.37
CA GLY A 29 10.40 0.08 8.83
C GLY A 29 8.94 -0.10 9.22
N ALA A 30 8.06 0.73 8.68
CA ALA A 30 6.61 0.62 8.92
C ALA A 30 6.05 -0.70 8.40
N VAL A 31 6.39 -1.07 7.16
CA VAL A 31 5.93 -2.34 6.58
C VAL A 31 6.46 -3.53 7.37
N LEU A 32 7.72 -3.50 7.79
CA LEU A 32 8.30 -4.59 8.60
C LEU A 32 7.55 -4.78 9.91
N SER A 33 7.23 -3.69 10.62
CA SER A 33 6.46 -3.78 11.87
C SER A 33 5.11 -4.45 11.66
N LEU A 34 4.42 -4.10 10.59
CA LEU A 34 3.11 -4.66 10.25
C LEU A 34 3.21 -6.12 9.76
N LEU A 35 4.30 -6.47 9.05
CA LEU A 35 4.58 -7.85 8.66
C LEU A 35 4.76 -8.76 9.89
N LEU A 36 5.52 -8.28 10.89
CA LEU A 36 5.74 -9.04 12.12
C LEU A 36 4.44 -9.21 12.91
N ASP A 37 3.59 -8.17 12.96
CA ASP A 37 2.28 -8.27 13.58
C ASP A 37 1.38 -9.29 12.85
N ALA A 38 1.36 -9.25 11.52
CA ALA A 38 0.61 -10.20 10.72
C ALA A 38 1.06 -11.64 10.95
N TYR A 39 2.37 -11.86 11.08
CA TYR A 39 2.93 -13.17 11.40
C TYR A 39 2.43 -13.68 12.76
N VAL A 40 2.47 -12.83 13.78
CA VAL A 40 1.97 -13.19 15.12
C VAL A 40 0.49 -13.57 15.07
N LYS A 41 -0.30 -12.86 14.27
CA LYS A 41 -1.73 -13.12 14.08
C LYS A 41 -2.02 -14.25 13.10
N ARG A 42 -1.00 -14.84 12.51
CA ARG A 42 -1.09 -15.91 11.51
C ARG A 42 -1.86 -15.48 10.25
N ASP A 43 -1.77 -14.21 9.90
CA ASP A 43 -2.29 -13.70 8.63
C ASP A 43 -1.33 -14.03 7.50
N ARG A 44 -1.89 -14.20 6.30
CA ARG A 44 -1.08 -14.23 5.08
C ARG A 44 -0.73 -12.82 4.66
N VAL A 45 0.37 -12.66 3.95
CA VAL A 45 0.85 -11.36 3.48
C VAL A 45 1.19 -11.40 2.00
N CYS A 46 1.12 -10.24 1.36
CA CYS A 46 1.51 -10.03 -0.03
C CYS A 46 2.20 -8.67 -0.13
N LEU A 47 3.21 -8.56 -0.97
CA LEU A 47 3.93 -7.31 -1.20
C LEU A 47 3.85 -6.93 -2.67
N ILE A 48 3.29 -5.75 -2.93
CA ILE A 48 3.22 -5.12 -4.25
C ILE A 48 4.07 -3.87 -4.21
N GLY A 49 4.91 -3.68 -5.22
CA GLY A 49 5.64 -2.43 -5.42
C GLY A 49 5.21 -1.76 -6.72
N PHE A 50 5.13 -0.43 -6.74
CA PHE A 50 4.85 0.28 -7.98
C PHE A 50 5.90 1.35 -8.24
N ARG A 51 6.45 1.33 -9.45
CA ARG A 51 7.47 2.27 -9.93
C ARG A 51 7.54 2.23 -11.45
N ARG A 52 8.20 3.23 -12.03
CA ARG A 52 8.33 3.34 -13.49
C ARG A 52 6.96 3.45 -14.15
N ASP A 53 6.52 2.42 -14.87
CA ASP A 53 5.26 2.46 -15.61
C ASP A 53 4.26 1.40 -15.13
N ARG A 54 4.58 0.63 -14.08
CA ARG A 54 3.75 -0.50 -13.66
C ARG A 54 3.84 -0.81 -12.17
N ALA A 55 2.94 -1.68 -11.73
CA ALA A 55 3.00 -2.33 -10.43
C ALA A 55 3.31 -3.82 -10.60
N GLU A 56 4.05 -4.37 -9.64
CA GLU A 56 4.46 -5.77 -9.65
C GLU A 56 4.19 -6.43 -8.31
N VAL A 57 3.75 -7.68 -8.34
CA VAL A 57 3.68 -8.51 -7.14
C VAL A 57 5.09 -9.01 -6.84
N LEU A 58 5.72 -8.44 -5.83
CA LEU A 58 7.10 -8.79 -5.45
C LEU A 58 7.14 -10.02 -4.55
N VAL A 59 6.13 -10.16 -3.69
CA VAL A 59 5.94 -11.34 -2.85
C VAL A 59 4.49 -11.78 -3.03
N PRO A 60 4.24 -12.91 -3.69
CA PRO A 60 2.89 -13.48 -3.76
C PRO A 60 2.36 -13.80 -2.37
N VAL A 61 1.05 -13.96 -2.26
CA VAL A 61 0.40 -14.27 -0.98
C VAL A 61 1.08 -15.48 -0.32
N THR A 62 1.57 -15.28 0.90
CA THR A 62 2.36 -16.28 1.63
C THR A 62 2.12 -16.19 3.13
N SER A 63 2.34 -17.30 3.83
CA SER A 63 2.40 -17.34 5.29
C SER A 63 3.84 -17.19 5.82
N SER A 64 4.83 -17.15 4.92
CA SER A 64 6.24 -17.09 5.30
C SER A 64 6.69 -15.67 5.57
N VAL A 65 6.99 -15.35 6.82
CA VAL A 65 7.54 -14.04 7.20
C VAL A 65 8.93 -13.84 6.59
N GLU A 66 9.73 -14.89 6.47
CA GLU A 66 11.08 -14.81 5.90
C GLU A 66 11.04 -14.41 4.43
N VAL A 67 10.13 -15.00 3.66
CA VAL A 67 9.94 -14.66 2.24
C VAL A 67 9.51 -13.20 2.11
N ALA A 68 8.57 -12.76 2.94
CA ALA A 68 8.08 -11.38 2.91
C ALA A 68 9.17 -10.37 3.33
N GLN A 69 9.92 -10.68 4.39
CA GLN A 69 11.03 -9.84 4.84
C GLN A 69 12.11 -9.71 3.76
N HIS A 70 12.47 -10.82 3.13
CA HIS A 70 13.46 -10.80 2.04
C HIS A 70 12.98 -9.96 0.86
N GLY A 71 11.73 -10.12 0.44
CA GLY A 71 11.14 -9.32 -0.64
C GLY A 71 11.11 -7.83 -0.32
N LEU A 72 10.82 -7.48 0.93
CA LEU A 72 10.84 -6.09 1.40
C LEU A 72 12.27 -5.51 1.37
N ALA A 73 13.25 -6.27 1.85
CA ALA A 73 14.66 -5.85 1.87
C ALA A 73 15.19 -5.60 0.45
N GLU A 74 14.79 -6.45 -0.50
CA GLU A 74 15.21 -6.39 -1.89
C GLU A 74 14.32 -5.50 -2.78
N LEU A 75 13.39 -4.74 -2.19
CA LEU A 75 12.47 -3.88 -2.94
C LEU A 75 13.24 -2.93 -3.87
N PRO A 76 13.07 -3.06 -5.20
CA PRO A 76 13.75 -2.18 -6.13
C PRO A 76 13.15 -0.77 -6.10
N VAL A 77 13.98 0.26 -6.17
CA VAL A 77 13.57 1.66 -6.06
C VAL A 77 14.05 2.44 -7.28
N GLY A 78 13.22 3.33 -7.78
CA GLY A 78 13.58 4.24 -8.87
C GLY A 78 12.45 4.47 -9.86
N GLY A 79 12.59 5.51 -10.67
CA GLY A 79 11.67 5.84 -11.73
C GLY A 79 10.45 6.63 -11.26
N ARG A 80 9.46 6.67 -12.13
CA ARG A 80 8.21 7.41 -11.95
C ARG A 80 7.23 6.69 -11.01
N THR A 81 6.07 7.30 -10.81
CA THR A 81 5.08 6.87 -9.81
C THR A 81 3.75 6.50 -10.46
N PRO A 82 3.54 5.21 -10.83
CA PRO A 82 2.27 4.73 -11.39
C PRO A 82 1.29 4.33 -10.28
N LEU A 83 0.76 5.32 -9.56
CA LEU A 83 -0.11 5.09 -8.40
C LEU A 83 -1.38 4.31 -8.76
N SER A 84 -2.04 4.68 -9.87
CA SER A 84 -3.23 3.96 -10.34
C SER A 84 -2.95 2.48 -10.59
N ALA A 85 -1.79 2.17 -11.19
CA ALA A 85 -1.38 0.77 -11.42
C ALA A 85 -1.22 0.01 -10.10
N GLY A 86 -0.68 0.66 -9.07
CA GLY A 86 -0.57 0.07 -7.73
C GLY A 86 -1.94 -0.30 -7.15
N LEU A 87 -2.90 0.61 -7.23
CA LEU A 87 -4.27 0.38 -6.77
C LEU A 87 -4.95 -0.77 -7.52
N ILE A 88 -4.82 -0.78 -8.84
CA ILE A 88 -5.42 -1.84 -9.68
C ILE A 88 -4.76 -3.20 -9.39
N LYS A 89 -3.44 -3.23 -9.23
CA LYS A 89 -2.73 -4.49 -8.92
C LYS A 89 -3.22 -5.08 -7.60
N ALA A 90 -3.44 -4.25 -6.58
CA ALA A 90 -4.00 -4.71 -5.31
C ALA A 90 -5.36 -5.38 -5.50
N CYS A 91 -6.23 -4.78 -6.31
CA CYS A 91 -7.54 -5.35 -6.63
C CYS A 91 -7.42 -6.68 -7.39
N GLU A 92 -6.49 -6.78 -8.35
CA GLU A 92 -6.22 -8.01 -9.09
C GLU A 92 -5.76 -9.16 -8.18
N VAL A 93 -4.97 -8.86 -7.14
CA VAL A 93 -4.53 -9.86 -6.17
C VAL A 93 -5.69 -10.32 -5.28
N VAL A 94 -6.51 -9.39 -4.82
CA VAL A 94 -7.60 -9.68 -3.87
C VAL A 94 -8.73 -10.47 -4.52
N ARG A 95 -9.06 -10.19 -5.77
CA ARG A 95 -10.23 -10.74 -6.44
C ARG A 95 -10.29 -12.28 -6.43
N PRO A 96 -9.22 -13.00 -6.84
CA PRO A 96 -9.25 -14.46 -6.77
C PRO A 96 -9.29 -15.00 -5.35
N LEU A 97 -8.70 -14.29 -4.38
CA LEU A 97 -8.75 -14.68 -2.97
C LEU A 97 -10.19 -14.65 -2.44
N LEU A 98 -10.93 -13.60 -2.75
CA LEU A 98 -12.32 -13.45 -2.33
C LEU A 98 -13.26 -14.43 -3.05
N LEU A 99 -12.96 -14.79 -4.30
CA LEU A 99 -13.71 -15.82 -5.01
C LEU A 99 -13.54 -17.19 -4.34
N LYS A 100 -12.33 -17.51 -3.90
CA LYS A 100 -12.04 -18.77 -3.22
C LYS A 100 -12.55 -18.80 -1.79
N ASP A 101 -12.47 -17.68 -1.09
CA ASP A 101 -12.90 -17.54 0.30
C ASP A 101 -13.68 -16.24 0.47
N PRO A 102 -15.02 -16.26 0.27
CA PRO A 102 -15.84 -15.05 0.42
C PRO A 102 -15.86 -14.48 1.83
N GLY A 103 -15.48 -15.25 2.84
CA GLY A 103 -15.37 -14.80 4.22
C GLY A 103 -14.05 -14.11 4.57
N LEU A 104 -13.10 -14.08 3.65
CA LEU A 104 -11.82 -13.44 3.85
C LEU A 104 -12.00 -11.93 4.13
N ARG A 105 -11.18 -11.40 5.04
CA ARG A 105 -11.15 -9.97 5.39
C ARG A 105 -9.82 -9.36 4.95
N PRO A 106 -9.69 -8.97 3.67
CA PRO A 106 -8.45 -8.37 3.20
C PRO A 106 -8.23 -6.98 3.81
N LEU A 107 -7.02 -6.74 4.27
CA LEU A 107 -6.55 -5.42 4.68
C LEU A 107 -5.49 -4.98 3.67
N LEU A 108 -5.70 -3.84 3.03
CA LEU A 108 -4.79 -3.29 2.03
C LEU A 108 -4.14 -2.04 2.62
N ILE A 109 -2.82 -2.05 2.67
CA ILE A 109 -2.03 -0.97 3.25
C ILE A 109 -1.25 -0.30 2.11
N LEU A 110 -1.68 0.91 1.76
CA LEU A 110 -1.07 1.70 0.70
C LEU A 110 -0.07 2.67 1.32
N VAL A 111 1.19 2.58 0.91
CA VAL A 111 2.27 3.44 1.38
C VAL A 111 2.65 4.38 0.23
N THR A 112 2.26 5.66 0.35
CA THR A 112 2.35 6.65 -0.74
C THR A 112 2.27 8.06 -0.19
N ASP A 113 2.75 9.05 -0.95
CA ASP A 113 2.44 10.47 -0.69
C ASP A 113 1.17 10.94 -1.44
N GLY A 114 0.54 10.02 -2.16
CA GLY A 114 -0.69 10.30 -2.90
C GLY A 114 -0.50 10.94 -4.27
N ARG A 115 0.74 11.20 -4.67
CA ARG A 115 1.04 11.78 -5.98
C ARG A 115 1.39 10.68 -6.98
N GLY A 116 0.86 10.80 -8.19
CA GLY A 116 1.20 9.93 -9.30
C GLY A 116 1.59 10.77 -10.51
N ASN A 117 2.41 10.21 -11.40
CA ASN A 117 2.83 10.89 -12.64
C ASN A 117 2.83 9.97 -13.86
N VAL A 118 2.30 8.76 -13.70
CA VAL A 118 2.08 7.81 -14.80
C VAL A 118 0.65 7.31 -14.73
N SER A 119 -0.06 7.37 -15.85
CA SER A 119 -1.44 6.89 -15.94
C SER A 119 -1.51 5.39 -16.20
N LEU A 120 -2.72 4.83 -16.19
CA LEU A 120 -2.96 3.39 -16.40
C LEU A 120 -2.45 2.88 -17.75
N ASP A 121 -2.32 3.75 -18.74
CA ASP A 121 -1.74 3.38 -20.05
C ASP A 121 -0.22 3.23 -20.02
N GLY A 122 0.41 3.47 -18.87
CA GLY A 122 1.86 3.38 -18.68
C GLY A 122 2.63 4.61 -19.14
N ARG A 123 1.94 5.70 -19.48
CA ARG A 123 2.57 6.93 -20.00
C ARG A 123 2.62 8.03 -18.94
N PRO A 124 3.66 8.90 -18.97
CA PRO A 124 3.67 10.09 -18.14
C PRO A 124 2.44 10.96 -18.39
N ASN A 125 1.83 11.40 -17.30
CA ASN A 125 0.59 12.18 -17.38
C ASN A 125 0.48 13.09 -16.16
N SER A 126 0.34 14.40 -16.40
CA SER A 126 0.18 15.38 -15.33
C SER A 126 -1.14 15.22 -14.56
N GLN A 127 -2.12 14.51 -15.12
CA GLN A 127 -3.40 14.22 -14.48
C GLN A 127 -3.42 12.86 -13.78
N ALA A 128 -2.27 12.21 -13.59
CA ALA A 128 -2.20 10.87 -13.03
C ALA A 128 -2.67 10.81 -11.57
N THR A 129 -2.47 11.87 -10.79
CA THR A 129 -3.00 11.93 -9.42
C THR A 129 -4.53 11.97 -9.42
N ASP A 130 -5.14 12.77 -10.28
CA ASP A 130 -6.60 12.82 -10.40
C ASP A 130 -7.17 11.49 -10.89
N GLU A 131 -6.48 10.84 -11.82
CA GLU A 131 -6.84 9.48 -12.25
C GLU A 131 -6.83 8.51 -11.07
N ALA A 132 -5.77 8.55 -10.25
CA ALA A 132 -5.65 7.67 -9.08
C ALA A 132 -6.79 7.91 -8.08
N ILE A 133 -7.21 9.15 -7.88
CA ILE A 133 -8.36 9.46 -7.01
C ILE A 133 -9.64 8.84 -7.59
N ARG A 134 -9.85 8.92 -8.90
CA ARG A 134 -11.01 8.27 -9.55
C ARG A 134 -10.98 6.75 -9.41
N VAL A 135 -9.83 6.14 -9.59
CA VAL A 135 -9.63 4.69 -9.38
C VAL A 135 -9.93 4.33 -7.93
N ALA A 136 -9.37 5.08 -6.99
CA ALA A 136 -9.59 4.87 -5.56
C ALA A 136 -11.06 4.97 -5.18
N THR A 137 -11.79 5.92 -5.74
CA THR A 137 -13.24 6.08 -5.51
C THR A 137 -14.00 4.83 -5.93
N LYS A 138 -13.66 4.26 -7.08
CA LYS A 138 -14.28 3.02 -7.56
C LYS A 138 -13.97 1.83 -6.66
N LEU A 139 -12.71 1.72 -6.21
CA LEU A 139 -12.30 0.63 -5.31
C LEU A 139 -12.92 0.75 -3.93
N GLY A 140 -13.14 1.97 -3.45
CA GLY A 140 -13.75 2.25 -2.15
C GLY A 140 -15.21 1.82 -2.03
N VAL A 141 -15.88 1.54 -3.14
CA VAL A 141 -17.25 1.03 -3.15
C VAL A 141 -17.35 -0.39 -2.60
N ASP A 142 -16.28 -1.19 -2.76
CA ASP A 142 -16.26 -2.58 -2.29
C ASP A 142 -15.98 -2.63 -0.79
N THR A 143 -17.03 -2.79 0.01
CA THR A 143 -16.94 -2.80 1.49
C THR A 143 -16.27 -4.05 2.06
N ARG A 144 -15.98 -5.06 1.23
CA ARG A 144 -15.21 -6.24 1.66
C ARG A 144 -13.73 -5.92 1.86
N LEU A 145 -13.27 -4.83 1.25
CA LEU A 145 -11.87 -4.38 1.33
C LEU A 145 -11.75 -3.32 2.42
N SER A 146 -10.76 -3.48 3.29
CA SER A 146 -10.37 -2.46 4.28
C SER A 146 -9.07 -1.82 3.83
N TRP A 147 -9.06 -0.50 3.70
CA TRP A 147 -7.88 0.26 3.28
C TRP A 147 -7.32 1.08 4.42
N VAL A 148 -6.00 1.14 4.49
CA VAL A 148 -5.24 2.08 5.32
C VAL A 148 -4.21 2.75 4.42
N VAL A 149 -4.11 4.06 4.45
CA VAL A 149 -3.10 4.81 3.71
C VAL A 149 -2.07 5.34 4.69
N ILE A 150 -0.80 5.03 4.44
CA ILE A 150 0.33 5.58 5.19
C ILE A 150 0.98 6.65 4.31
N ASP A 151 0.87 7.89 4.76
CA ASP A 151 1.35 9.05 4.03
C ASP A 151 2.85 9.24 4.25
N THR A 152 3.61 9.17 3.16
CA THR A 152 5.07 9.33 3.17
C THR A 152 5.52 10.76 2.86
N GLU A 153 4.60 11.73 2.73
CA GLU A 153 4.93 13.12 2.41
C GLU A 153 5.92 13.70 3.42
N ASP A 154 6.97 14.36 2.90
CA ASP A 154 7.99 14.98 3.75
C ASP A 154 7.38 16.17 4.50
N PRO A 155 7.37 16.15 5.85
CA PRO A 155 6.79 17.25 6.63
C PRO A 155 7.53 18.57 6.48
N ARG A 156 8.77 18.54 5.97
CA ARG A 156 9.60 19.74 5.73
C ARG A 156 9.35 20.38 4.37
N GLY A 157 8.63 19.68 3.48
CA GLY A 157 8.31 20.16 2.14
C GLY A 157 6.94 20.81 2.05
N ILE A 158 6.53 21.10 0.82
CA ILE A 158 5.18 21.62 0.53
C ILE A 158 4.16 20.51 0.82
N GLN A 159 3.19 20.82 1.67
CA GLN A 159 2.16 19.85 2.07
C GLN A 159 0.99 19.91 1.08
N LEU A 160 0.87 18.89 0.23
CA LEU A 160 -0.22 18.78 -0.74
C LEU A 160 -1.38 17.93 -0.24
N SER A 161 -1.16 17.10 0.77
CA SER A 161 -2.17 16.24 1.40
C SER A 161 -2.88 15.30 0.42
N ARG A 162 -2.21 14.89 -0.66
CA ARG A 162 -2.80 14.03 -1.68
C ARG A 162 -3.08 12.61 -1.17
N ALA A 163 -2.25 12.11 -0.26
CA ALA A 163 -2.50 10.81 0.37
C ALA A 163 -3.83 10.79 1.12
N ARG A 164 -4.19 11.90 1.76
CA ARG A 164 -5.49 12.03 2.42
C ARG A 164 -6.64 11.98 1.43
N ASP A 165 -6.50 12.61 0.26
CA ASP A 165 -7.51 12.56 -0.80
C ASP A 165 -7.72 11.12 -1.30
N ILE A 166 -6.63 10.37 -1.47
CA ILE A 166 -6.68 8.95 -1.85
C ILE A 166 -7.37 8.13 -0.74
N ALA A 167 -7.02 8.35 0.52
CA ALA A 167 -7.62 7.64 1.66
C ALA A 167 -9.12 7.89 1.75
N THR A 168 -9.53 9.14 1.60
CA THR A 168 -10.95 9.51 1.58
C THR A 168 -11.69 8.80 0.46
N ALA A 169 -11.11 8.76 -0.73
CA ALA A 169 -11.69 8.08 -1.89
C ALA A 169 -11.81 6.56 -1.64
N LEU A 170 -10.82 5.95 -1.01
CA LEU A 170 -10.83 4.53 -0.65
C LEU A 170 -11.75 4.22 0.54
N GLY A 171 -12.13 5.21 1.31
CA GLY A 171 -12.95 5.02 2.51
C GLY A 171 -12.19 4.52 3.72
N GLY A 172 -10.88 4.76 3.80
CA GLY A 172 -10.03 4.34 4.91
C GLY A 172 -9.28 5.48 5.58
N PRO A 173 -8.64 5.21 6.73
CA PRO A 173 -7.85 6.22 7.44
C PRO A 173 -6.54 6.53 6.70
N CYS A 174 -6.04 7.74 6.93
CA CYS A 174 -4.73 8.19 6.48
C CYS A 174 -3.87 8.54 7.68
N LEU A 175 -2.70 7.94 7.76
CA LEU A 175 -1.75 8.11 8.86
C LEU A 175 -0.43 8.63 8.30
N ARG A 176 0.15 9.65 8.92
CA ARG A 176 1.46 10.16 8.50
C ARG A 176 2.57 9.26 9.05
N ILE A 177 3.46 8.81 8.19
CA ILE A 177 4.54 7.90 8.56
C ILE A 177 5.46 8.53 9.62
N ASP A 178 5.71 9.83 9.54
CA ASP A 178 6.62 10.53 10.46
C ASP A 178 6.02 10.74 11.85
N ASP A 179 4.69 10.66 11.98
CA ASP A 179 3.99 10.84 13.26
C ASP A 179 3.72 9.50 13.95
N LEU A 180 4.06 8.38 13.30
CA LEU A 180 3.73 7.06 13.78
C LEU A 180 4.90 6.40 14.49
N ARG A 181 4.59 5.70 15.58
CA ARG A 181 5.46 4.71 16.21
C ARG A 181 4.97 3.33 15.80
N ALA A 182 5.84 2.32 15.92
CA ALA A 182 5.47 0.95 15.57
C ALA A 182 4.21 0.47 16.30
N ASP A 183 4.05 0.82 17.59
CA ASP A 183 2.88 0.47 18.39
C ASP A 183 1.59 1.08 17.84
N ASP A 184 1.66 2.32 17.36
CA ASP A 184 0.49 3.02 16.78
C ASP A 184 0.05 2.34 15.49
N LEU A 185 1.01 1.91 14.65
CA LEU A 185 0.71 1.19 13.41
C LEU A 185 0.02 -0.14 13.69
N VAL A 186 0.52 -0.90 14.64
CA VAL A 186 -0.07 -2.19 15.04
C VAL A 186 -1.49 -1.99 15.57
N ASN A 187 -1.72 -0.96 16.39
CA ASN A 187 -3.04 -0.68 16.96
C ASN A 187 -4.07 -0.29 15.90
N VAL A 188 -3.66 0.40 14.85
CA VAL A 188 -4.57 0.81 13.76
C VAL A 188 -5.09 -0.39 12.97
N VAL A 189 -4.22 -1.39 12.75
CA VAL A 189 -4.57 -2.57 11.95
C VAL A 189 -5.11 -3.74 12.81
N SER A 190 -5.06 -3.58 14.11
CA SER A 190 -5.64 -4.53 15.04
C SER A 190 -7.14 -4.30 15.20
#